data_cea81414138607044e11832e4507ca35
#
_entry.id   cea81414138607044e11832e4507ca35
#
_cell.length_a   1.000
_cell.length_b   1.000
_cell.length_c   1.000
_cell.angle_alpha   90.00
_cell.angle_beta   90.00
_cell.angle_gamma   90.00
#
_symmetry.space_group_name_H-M   'P 1'
#
loop_
_entity.id
_entity.type
_entity.pdbx_description
1 polymer ?
#
loop_
_entity_poly.entity_id
_entity_poly.type
_entity_poly.pdbx_seq_one_letter_code
_entity_poly.pdbx_strand_id
1 'polypeptide(L)'
;MHFTVRGPLGTEIDRKRSHVDVSVNGIYLKSVSLAPPSDLPDWLRRLWPDASRAQSAHVSIPPWAIYGANTLGFYLESRPIGRRDCSGMTEDLRMSIDPDSTIDLTRAYHYTRLPNLAYFANSGFPFTRMADLSDTAIVLPSAHSAGMETAFLDLVGMIGASTHFPVSGLSVLYADTVSDNETRNLIVMENTASSPKFEKFLRGTPYSFTGTTLNYSRSSLLEPFRMLTRAVDTEAEGGVEKSLQSIGAATSMGDGGALIERRSPFSSNATMLIMLSENPQGLERLVQTMRDPKTQPRIQGDLVLVNGTQILATRNMPSYAVGSLPFWFWPDLYLGDHPFRVILLAVIGVGLGVLILFRVLTTHARRRAQELHRDK
;
A
#
# COMPACT_ATOMS: atom_id res chain seq x y z
N MET A 1 12.38 8.78 -4.87
CA MET A 1 13.74 9.06 -4.36
C MET A 1 14.73 8.90 -5.50
N HIS A 2 15.61 9.88 -5.66
CA HIS A 2 16.75 9.79 -6.56
C HIS A 2 18.02 9.79 -5.73
N PHE A 3 18.90 8.82 -5.95
CA PHE A 3 20.16 8.75 -5.23
C PHE A 3 21.27 8.21 -6.13
N THR A 4 22.47 8.61 -5.79
CA THR A 4 23.69 8.17 -6.47
C THR A 4 24.53 7.38 -5.49
N VAL A 5 24.79 6.13 -5.84
CA VAL A 5 25.72 5.26 -5.11
C VAL A 5 27.08 5.38 -5.74
N ARG A 6 28.09 5.74 -4.96
CA ARG A 6 29.49 5.59 -5.35
C ARG A 6 29.98 4.24 -4.86
N GLY A 7 30.20 3.36 -5.81
CA GLY A 7 30.55 1.97 -5.56
C GLY A 7 31.86 1.82 -4.81
N PRO A 8 32.08 0.62 -4.28
CA PRO A 8 33.23 0.34 -3.44
C PRO A 8 34.53 0.65 -4.16
N LEU A 9 35.40 1.35 -3.48
CA LEU A 9 36.75 1.69 -3.90
C LEU A 9 37.64 0.45 -3.81
N GLY A 10 37.35 -0.57 -4.62
CA GLY A 10 38.13 -1.79 -4.69
C GLY A 10 38.02 -2.42 -6.07
N THR A 11 39.12 -2.85 -6.64
CA THR A 11 39.19 -3.41 -8.00
C THR A 11 38.72 -4.87 -8.09
N GLU A 12 38.38 -5.49 -6.96
CA GLU A 12 38.18 -6.93 -6.88
C GLU A 12 36.72 -7.38 -6.81
N ILE A 13 35.77 -6.48 -7.11
CA ILE A 13 34.33 -6.80 -7.05
C ILE A 13 33.75 -6.99 -8.44
N ASP A 14 33.04 -8.09 -8.62
CA ASP A 14 32.20 -8.30 -9.80
C ASP A 14 30.96 -7.37 -9.73
N ARG A 15 31.07 -6.22 -10.36
CA ARG A 15 30.01 -5.22 -10.38
C ARG A 15 28.72 -5.69 -11.05
N LYS A 16 28.80 -6.65 -11.97
CA LYS A 16 27.62 -7.22 -12.64
C LYS A 16 26.80 -8.10 -11.71
N ARG A 17 27.46 -8.70 -10.71
CA ARG A 17 26.83 -9.59 -9.73
C ARG A 17 26.63 -8.92 -8.37
N SER A 18 27.12 -7.69 -8.22
CA SER A 18 26.97 -6.92 -6.98
C SER A 18 25.84 -5.92 -7.11
N HIS A 19 25.12 -5.70 -6.02
CA HIS A 19 23.99 -4.79 -5.98
C HIS A 19 23.84 -4.13 -4.61
N VAL A 20 23.09 -3.07 -4.58
CA VAL A 20 22.68 -2.37 -3.35
C VAL A 20 21.19 -2.55 -3.18
N ASP A 21 20.80 -3.18 -2.11
CA ASP A 21 19.41 -3.28 -1.69
C ASP A 21 19.00 -2.03 -0.94
N VAL A 22 17.90 -1.45 -1.35
CA VAL A 22 17.32 -0.26 -0.75
C VAL A 22 16.07 -0.65 0.00
N SER A 23 16.01 -0.22 1.24
CA SER A 23 14.84 -0.42 2.10
C SER A 23 14.42 0.88 2.78
N VAL A 24 13.15 0.98 3.15
CA VAL A 24 12.62 2.02 4.02
C VAL A 24 11.89 1.37 5.17
N ASN A 25 12.23 1.76 6.39
CA ASN A 25 11.61 1.22 7.62
C ASN A 25 11.59 -0.33 7.66
N GLY A 26 12.65 -0.97 7.15
CA GLY A 26 12.74 -2.42 7.05
C GLY A 26 12.00 -3.06 5.86
N ILE A 27 11.27 -2.27 5.08
CA ILE A 27 10.56 -2.74 3.88
C ILE A 27 11.50 -2.65 2.68
N TYR A 28 11.76 -3.78 2.04
CA TYR A 28 12.55 -3.82 0.81
C TYR A 28 11.84 -3.09 -0.32
N LEU A 29 12.56 -2.22 -1.04
CA LEU A 29 12.03 -1.46 -2.16
C LEU A 29 12.59 -1.93 -3.50
N LYS A 30 13.91 -2.00 -3.62
CA LYS A 30 14.56 -2.29 -4.89
C LYS A 30 16.03 -2.66 -4.72
N SER A 31 16.52 -3.58 -5.56
CA SER A 31 17.96 -3.81 -5.75
C SER A 31 18.48 -2.96 -6.90
N VAL A 32 19.54 -2.24 -6.65
CA VAL A 32 20.24 -1.40 -7.63
C VAL A 32 21.56 -2.06 -8.01
N SER A 33 21.67 -2.51 -9.26
CA SER A 33 22.89 -3.13 -9.77
C SER A 33 24.05 -2.13 -9.78
N LEU A 34 25.25 -2.57 -9.42
CA LEU A 34 26.47 -1.78 -9.51
C LEU A 34 27.15 -1.88 -10.90
N ALA A 35 26.53 -2.63 -11.83
CA ALA A 35 27.01 -2.72 -13.20
C ALA A 35 26.98 -1.32 -13.84
N PRO A 36 28.04 -0.91 -14.58
CA PRO A 36 28.01 0.33 -15.31
C PRO A 36 26.89 0.29 -16.35
N PRO A 37 26.22 1.42 -16.65
CA PRO A 37 25.22 1.48 -17.70
C PRO A 37 25.82 0.98 -19.01
N SER A 38 25.11 0.10 -19.69
CA SER A 38 25.57 -0.61 -20.90
C SER A 38 25.79 0.31 -22.11
N ASP A 39 25.28 1.54 -22.03
CA ASP A 39 25.11 2.44 -23.18
C ASP A 39 26.33 3.36 -23.44
N LEU A 40 27.36 3.33 -22.59
CA LEU A 40 28.56 4.11 -22.82
C LEU A 40 29.60 3.29 -23.60
N PRO A 41 30.03 3.74 -24.79
CA PRO A 41 31.11 3.11 -25.53
C PRO A 41 32.40 3.00 -24.70
N ASP A 42 33.20 1.94 -24.88
CA ASP A 42 34.38 1.65 -24.07
C ASP A 42 35.45 2.77 -24.06
N TRP A 43 35.53 3.54 -25.14
CA TRP A 43 36.43 4.67 -25.24
C TRP A 43 36.01 5.86 -24.34
N LEU A 44 34.70 6.10 -24.15
CA LEU A 44 34.17 7.11 -23.23
C LEU A 44 34.36 6.72 -21.75
N ARG A 45 34.30 5.43 -21.42
CA ARG A 45 34.62 4.93 -20.07
C ARG A 45 36.07 5.19 -19.65
N ARG A 46 36.98 5.19 -20.62
CA ARG A 46 38.39 5.47 -20.35
C ARG A 46 38.69 6.94 -20.10
N LEU A 47 37.89 7.85 -20.66
CA LEU A 47 38.02 9.29 -20.50
C LEU A 47 37.41 9.80 -19.19
N TRP A 48 36.44 9.05 -18.61
CA TRP A 48 35.76 9.40 -17.35
C TRP A 48 35.77 8.23 -16.36
N PRO A 49 36.89 7.97 -15.71
CA PRO A 49 36.98 6.85 -14.75
C PRO A 49 36.04 7.03 -13.54
N ASP A 50 35.72 8.27 -13.14
CA ASP A 50 34.80 8.54 -12.03
C ASP A 50 33.33 8.33 -12.38
N ALA A 51 32.91 8.60 -13.61
CA ALA A 51 31.55 8.33 -14.07
C ALA A 51 31.21 6.81 -14.06
N SER A 52 32.22 5.94 -14.17
CA SER A 52 32.05 4.50 -14.07
C SER A 52 31.85 4.00 -12.63
N ARG A 53 32.10 4.82 -11.63
CA ARG A 53 32.01 4.48 -10.20
C ARG A 53 30.71 4.94 -9.54
N ALA A 54 30.04 5.91 -10.13
CA ALA A 54 28.77 6.44 -9.64
C ALA A 54 27.60 5.79 -10.38
N GLN A 55 26.64 5.24 -9.64
CA GLN A 55 25.41 4.67 -10.16
C GLN A 55 24.22 5.46 -9.64
N SER A 56 23.52 6.15 -10.51
CA SER A 56 22.28 6.83 -10.15
C SER A 56 21.09 5.89 -10.29
N ALA A 57 20.21 5.92 -9.32
CA ALA A 57 18.99 5.11 -9.32
C ALA A 57 17.77 5.90 -8.89
N HIS A 58 16.65 5.57 -9.49
CA HIS A 58 15.34 6.00 -9.06
C HIS A 58 14.63 4.86 -8.33
N VAL A 59 14.15 5.16 -7.12
CA VAL A 59 13.37 4.24 -6.31
C VAL A 59 12.06 4.93 -5.92
N SER A 60 10.94 4.27 -6.24
CA SER A 60 9.63 4.70 -5.78
C SER A 60 9.43 4.21 -4.35
N ILE A 61 9.04 5.11 -3.46
CA ILE A 61 8.71 4.76 -2.08
C ILE A 61 7.19 4.77 -1.98
N PRO A 62 6.55 3.64 -1.62
CA PRO A 62 5.11 3.62 -1.46
C PRO A 62 4.68 4.53 -0.30
N PRO A 63 3.59 5.30 -0.44
CA PRO A 63 3.16 6.27 0.57
C PRO A 63 2.93 5.67 1.96
N TRP A 64 2.43 4.44 2.02
CA TRP A 64 2.19 3.73 3.28
C TRP A 64 3.44 3.30 4.04
N ALA A 65 4.61 3.32 3.36
CA ALA A 65 5.89 2.98 3.98
C ALA A 65 6.58 4.18 4.65
N ILE A 66 6.03 5.40 4.48
CA ILE A 66 6.58 6.64 5.07
C ILE A 66 5.68 7.08 6.21
N TYR A 67 6.26 7.21 7.41
CA TYR A 67 5.56 7.67 8.61
C TYR A 67 6.56 8.21 9.63
N GLY A 68 6.17 9.19 10.43
CA GLY A 68 6.98 9.70 11.55
C GLY A 68 8.48 9.79 11.26
N ALA A 69 9.29 9.10 12.05
CA ALA A 69 10.72 8.95 11.84
C ALA A 69 10.98 7.81 10.85
N ASN A 70 11.65 8.12 9.74
CA ASN A 70 11.90 7.14 8.68
C ASN A 70 13.38 6.79 8.60
N THR A 71 13.66 5.51 8.45
CA THR A 71 15.00 4.97 8.28
C THR A 71 15.16 4.43 6.86
N LEU A 72 16.10 5.00 6.10
CA LEU A 72 16.53 4.47 4.82
C LEU A 72 17.71 3.52 5.04
N GLY A 73 17.53 2.27 4.63
CA GLY A 73 18.56 1.24 4.66
C GLY A 73 19.17 1.03 3.28
N PHE A 74 20.50 0.98 3.23
CA PHE A 74 21.25 0.61 2.04
C PHE A 74 22.15 -0.57 2.41
N TYR A 75 21.87 -1.72 1.83
CA TYR A 75 22.66 -2.95 2.06
C TYR A 75 23.44 -3.32 0.81
N LEU A 76 24.77 -3.36 0.93
CA LEU A 76 25.64 -3.76 -0.17
C LEU A 76 25.85 -5.27 -0.18
N GLU A 77 25.36 -5.95 -1.23
CA GLU A 77 25.76 -7.30 -1.55
C GLU A 77 26.89 -7.26 -2.58
N SER A 78 28.10 -7.58 -2.15
CA SER A 78 29.28 -7.60 -3.02
C SER A 78 29.73 -9.03 -3.34
N ARG A 79 30.07 -9.27 -4.61
CA ARG A 79 30.61 -10.53 -5.09
C ARG A 79 32.07 -10.31 -5.53
N PRO A 80 33.06 -11.02 -4.95
CA PRO A 80 34.44 -10.87 -5.37
C PRO A 80 34.66 -11.43 -6.77
N ILE A 81 35.67 -10.87 -7.48
CA ILE A 81 36.18 -11.40 -8.75
C ILE A 81 37.19 -12.47 -8.40
N GLY A 82 36.93 -13.73 -8.78
CA GLY A 82 37.88 -14.81 -8.60
C GLY A 82 37.28 -16.07 -7.95
N ARG A 83 38.11 -17.10 -7.81
CA ARG A 83 37.73 -18.36 -7.12
C ARG A 83 37.63 -18.13 -5.62
N ARG A 84 36.59 -18.67 -5.01
CA ARG A 84 36.25 -18.53 -3.58
C ARG A 84 37.38 -18.94 -2.59
N ASP A 85 38.37 -19.67 -3.05
CA ASP A 85 39.35 -20.32 -2.17
C ASP A 85 40.59 -19.48 -1.88
N CYS A 86 40.81 -18.34 -2.56
CA CYS A 86 42.03 -17.54 -2.43
C CYS A 86 41.83 -16.04 -2.25
N SER A 87 40.58 -15.53 -2.25
CA SER A 87 40.34 -14.10 -1.99
C SER A 87 40.19 -13.90 -0.49
N GLY A 88 41.25 -13.43 0.17
CA GLY A 88 41.09 -12.82 1.50
C GLY A 88 39.95 -11.81 1.44
N MET A 89 39.04 -11.85 2.41
CA MET A 89 38.01 -10.81 2.54
C MET A 89 38.75 -9.47 2.63
N THR A 90 38.55 -8.61 1.64
CA THR A 90 39.04 -7.24 1.71
C THR A 90 38.21 -6.55 2.78
N GLU A 91 38.81 -6.32 3.93
CA GLU A 91 38.16 -5.74 5.13
C GLU A 91 37.64 -4.30 4.93
N ASP A 92 37.92 -3.66 3.78
CA ASP A 92 37.64 -2.24 3.55
C ASP A 92 36.75 -1.96 2.34
N LEU A 93 35.64 -2.69 2.22
CA LEU A 93 34.62 -2.37 1.24
C LEU A 93 33.77 -1.17 1.73
N ARG A 94 34.08 0.01 1.22
CA ARG A 94 33.35 1.23 1.53
C ARG A 94 32.45 1.64 0.38
N MET A 95 31.19 1.83 0.67
CA MET A 95 30.19 2.42 -0.22
C MET A 95 29.79 3.78 0.34
N SER A 96 29.58 4.76 -0.50
CA SER A 96 29.00 6.05 -0.10
C SER A 96 27.77 6.37 -0.91
N ILE A 97 26.79 6.99 -0.25
CA ILE A 97 25.66 7.63 -0.90
C ILE A 97 26.05 9.09 -1.11
N ASP A 98 25.85 9.56 -2.34
CA ASP A 98 26.21 10.94 -2.69
C ASP A 98 25.34 11.93 -1.92
N PRO A 99 25.91 13.02 -1.38
CA PRO A 99 25.14 14.07 -0.70
C PRO A 99 24.11 14.76 -1.61
N ASP A 100 24.25 14.67 -2.93
CA ASP A 100 23.27 15.16 -3.91
C ASP A 100 22.01 14.27 -4.03
N SER A 101 21.95 13.20 -3.24
CA SER A 101 20.77 12.32 -3.21
C SER A 101 19.56 13.05 -2.63
N THR A 102 18.40 12.91 -3.28
CA THR A 102 17.19 13.64 -2.93
C THR A 102 15.97 12.72 -2.81
N ILE A 103 15.05 13.11 -1.93
CA ILE A 103 13.70 12.56 -1.88
C ILE A 103 12.77 13.62 -2.45
N ASP A 104 12.16 13.33 -3.59
CA ASP A 104 11.21 14.23 -4.23
C ASP A 104 9.81 14.00 -3.65
N LEU A 105 9.30 15.00 -2.92
CA LEU A 105 7.95 15.03 -2.34
C LEU A 105 7.03 16.03 -3.06
N THR A 106 7.44 16.61 -4.17
CA THR A 106 6.67 17.66 -4.88
C THR A 106 5.31 17.16 -5.38
N ARG A 107 5.17 15.85 -5.58
CA ARG A 107 3.93 15.19 -5.98
C ARG A 107 3.31 14.34 -4.87
N ALA A 108 3.76 14.50 -3.63
CA ALA A 108 3.16 13.83 -2.48
C ALA A 108 1.93 14.61 -2.00
N TYR A 109 0.78 14.33 -2.59
CA TYR A 109 -0.50 14.93 -2.19
C TYR A 109 -1.06 14.22 -0.96
N HIS A 110 -1.86 14.95 -0.16
CA HIS A 110 -2.64 14.38 0.95
C HIS A 110 -3.80 13.56 0.41
N TYR A 111 -3.46 12.47 -0.28
CA TYR A 111 -4.40 11.56 -0.92
C TYR A 111 -3.87 10.14 -0.86
N THR A 112 -4.73 9.22 -0.45
CA THR A 112 -4.40 7.79 -0.49
C THR A 112 -5.65 6.95 -0.74
N ARG A 113 -5.44 5.65 -0.96
CA ARG A 113 -6.50 4.66 -1.08
C ARG A 113 -6.49 3.73 0.12
N LEU A 114 -7.64 3.57 0.73
CA LEU A 114 -7.92 2.62 1.78
C LEU A 114 -8.92 1.57 1.23
N PRO A 115 -9.05 0.39 1.83
CA PRO A 115 -8.36 -0.05 3.04
C PRO A 115 -6.92 -0.48 2.78
N ASN A 116 -6.03 -0.14 3.72
CA ASN A 116 -4.68 -0.69 3.78
C ASN A 116 -4.14 -0.56 5.21
N LEU A 117 -4.20 -1.64 5.95
CA LEU A 117 -3.78 -1.75 7.34
C LEU A 117 -2.33 -1.33 7.61
N ALA A 118 -1.48 -1.27 6.56
CA ALA A 118 -0.12 -0.78 6.69
C ALA A 118 -0.08 0.69 7.17
N TYR A 119 -1.01 1.54 6.73
CA TYR A 119 -1.09 2.92 7.21
C TYR A 119 -1.41 2.98 8.70
N PHE A 120 -2.35 2.14 9.14
CA PHE A 120 -2.70 2.08 10.55
C PHE A 120 -1.55 1.56 11.41
N ALA A 121 -0.95 0.44 11.03
CA ALA A 121 0.14 -0.17 11.78
C ALA A 121 1.37 0.74 11.88
N ASN A 122 1.63 1.55 10.85
CA ASN A 122 2.79 2.43 10.79
C ASN A 122 2.59 3.77 11.51
N SER A 123 1.40 4.36 11.42
CA SER A 123 1.15 5.74 11.88
C SER A 123 -0.20 5.96 12.54
N GLY A 124 -1.03 4.93 12.66
CA GLY A 124 -2.41 5.05 13.14
C GLY A 124 -3.36 5.71 12.13
N PHE A 125 -2.88 6.04 10.90
CA PHE A 125 -3.73 6.68 9.88
C PHE A 125 -4.81 5.70 9.37
N PRO A 126 -6.06 6.17 9.14
CA PRO A 126 -6.53 7.56 9.12
C PRO A 126 -7.04 8.09 10.47
N PHE A 127 -6.97 7.32 11.55
CA PHE A 127 -7.49 7.68 12.88
C PHE A 127 -6.68 8.80 13.53
N THR A 128 -5.43 8.97 13.12
CA THR A 128 -4.49 10.01 13.61
C THR A 128 -4.49 11.27 12.75
N ARG A 129 -5.46 11.45 11.86
CA ARG A 129 -5.56 12.65 11.02
C ARG A 129 -5.66 13.92 11.86
N MET A 130 -6.39 13.86 12.97
CA MET A 130 -6.35 14.86 14.04
C MET A 130 -5.45 14.32 15.14
N ALA A 131 -4.39 15.05 15.49
CA ALA A 131 -3.38 14.58 16.42
C ALA A 131 -3.94 14.28 17.84
N ASP A 132 -5.00 14.97 18.24
CA ASP A 132 -5.72 14.77 19.48
C ASP A 132 -6.80 13.67 19.41
N LEU A 133 -6.98 13.03 18.25
CA LEU A 133 -8.00 12.03 17.94
C LEU A 133 -9.46 12.52 18.05
N SER A 134 -9.71 13.82 17.89
CA SER A 134 -11.06 14.40 18.04
C SER A 134 -12.07 13.91 16.99
N ASP A 135 -11.59 13.39 15.84
CA ASP A 135 -12.41 12.78 14.79
C ASP A 135 -12.47 11.24 14.84
N THR A 136 -12.03 10.67 15.97
CA THR A 136 -11.95 9.22 16.17
C THR A 136 -12.69 8.79 17.43
N ALA A 137 -13.37 7.65 17.36
CA ALA A 137 -13.95 7.01 18.52
C ALA A 137 -13.54 5.54 18.60
N ILE A 138 -13.27 5.04 19.79
CA ILE A 138 -13.06 3.62 20.05
C ILE A 138 -14.35 3.03 20.61
N VAL A 139 -14.79 1.95 19.99
CA VAL A 139 -16.02 1.24 20.37
C VAL A 139 -15.64 -0.01 21.14
N LEU A 140 -16.12 -0.13 22.36
CA LEU A 140 -15.94 -1.28 23.24
C LEU A 140 -17.27 -2.04 23.43
N PRO A 141 -17.24 -3.33 23.75
CA PRO A 141 -18.44 -4.03 24.19
C PRO A 141 -18.89 -3.49 25.55
N SER A 142 -20.20 -3.47 25.80
CA SER A 142 -20.76 -2.96 27.06
C SER A 142 -20.28 -3.73 28.27
N ALA A 143 -20.04 -5.05 28.12
CA ALA A 143 -19.38 -5.88 29.11
C ALA A 143 -17.97 -6.22 28.62
N HIS A 144 -16.97 -5.73 29.33
CA HIS A 144 -15.57 -5.94 28.98
C HIS A 144 -14.76 -6.40 30.20
N SER A 145 -13.67 -7.09 29.92
CA SER A 145 -12.74 -7.62 30.92
C SER A 145 -11.55 -6.70 31.14
N ALA A 146 -10.83 -6.88 32.23
CA ALA A 146 -9.58 -6.15 32.50
C ALA A 146 -8.54 -6.34 31.37
N GLY A 147 -8.47 -7.52 30.73
CA GLY A 147 -7.61 -7.73 29.57
C GLY A 147 -8.02 -6.90 28.33
N MET A 148 -9.32 -6.66 28.14
CA MET A 148 -9.80 -5.75 27.10
C MET A 148 -9.36 -4.31 27.40
N GLU A 149 -9.45 -3.88 28.65
CA GLU A 149 -9.00 -2.56 29.09
C GLU A 149 -7.48 -2.40 28.88
N THR A 150 -6.69 -3.43 29.16
CA THR A 150 -5.25 -3.44 28.88
C THR A 150 -4.97 -3.28 27.40
N ALA A 151 -5.63 -4.08 26.55
CA ALA A 151 -5.47 -3.99 25.08
C ALA A 151 -5.90 -2.59 24.56
N PHE A 152 -6.97 -2.02 25.12
CA PHE A 152 -7.41 -0.66 24.80
C PHE A 152 -6.36 0.39 25.16
N LEU A 153 -5.81 0.33 26.37
CA LEU A 153 -4.78 1.27 26.83
C LEU A 153 -3.49 1.14 26.02
N ASP A 154 -3.07 -0.08 25.70
CA ASP A 154 -1.93 -0.35 24.84
C ASP A 154 -2.12 0.20 23.41
N LEU A 155 -3.32 0.06 22.85
CA LEU A 155 -3.68 0.63 21.56
C LEU A 155 -3.64 2.16 21.59
N VAL A 156 -4.26 2.78 22.59
CA VAL A 156 -4.25 4.23 22.76
C VAL A 156 -2.83 4.75 22.97
N GLY A 157 -2.01 4.04 23.73
CA GLY A 157 -0.60 4.35 23.93
C GLY A 157 0.20 4.27 22.61
N MET A 158 -0.05 3.26 21.79
CA MET A 158 0.57 3.11 20.47
C MET A 158 0.20 4.29 19.55
N ILE A 159 -1.08 4.63 19.48
CA ILE A 159 -1.58 5.72 18.61
C ILE A 159 -1.04 7.08 19.12
N GLY A 160 -1.09 7.33 20.43
CA GLY A 160 -0.55 8.55 21.03
C GLY A 160 0.96 8.71 20.82
N ALA A 161 1.71 7.60 20.85
CA ALA A 161 3.13 7.61 20.52
C ALA A 161 3.38 7.98 19.04
N SER A 162 2.50 7.59 18.14
CA SER A 162 2.65 7.91 16.70
C SER A 162 2.35 9.38 16.39
N THR A 163 1.45 10.01 17.14
CA THR A 163 1.10 11.43 16.95
C THR A 163 2.01 12.38 17.72
N HIS A 164 2.74 11.88 18.73
CA HIS A 164 3.51 12.69 19.69
C HIS A 164 2.63 13.76 20.38
N PHE A 165 1.32 13.52 20.49
CA PHE A 165 0.35 14.44 21.07
C PHE A 165 -0.60 13.70 22.02
N PRO A 166 -1.05 14.35 23.12
CA PRO A 166 -2.03 13.75 24.00
C PRO A 166 -3.35 13.44 23.29
N VAL A 167 -3.89 12.24 23.46
CA VAL A 167 -5.14 11.77 22.83
C VAL A 167 -6.38 12.33 23.54
N SER A 168 -6.39 13.62 23.83
CA SER A 168 -7.41 14.28 24.66
C SER A 168 -8.79 14.43 24.00
N GLY A 169 -8.86 14.33 22.69
CA GLY A 169 -10.09 14.40 21.91
C GLY A 169 -10.77 13.05 21.65
N LEU A 170 -10.09 11.93 22.02
CA LEU A 170 -10.61 10.59 21.79
C LEU A 170 -11.94 10.37 22.53
N SER A 171 -12.93 9.84 21.81
CA SER A 171 -14.20 9.42 22.39
C SER A 171 -14.24 7.90 22.59
N VAL A 172 -14.78 7.44 23.69
CA VAL A 172 -15.08 6.03 23.93
C VAL A 172 -16.57 5.82 23.83
N LEU A 173 -16.99 4.89 23.01
CA LEU A 173 -18.39 4.50 22.81
C LEU A 173 -18.58 3.02 23.18
N TYR A 174 -19.81 2.67 23.46
CA TYR A 174 -20.18 1.26 23.62
C TYR A 174 -20.94 0.77 22.37
N ALA A 175 -20.75 -0.49 22.03
CA ALA A 175 -21.35 -1.09 20.83
C ALA A 175 -22.87 -0.86 20.71
N ASP A 176 -23.57 -0.76 21.86
CA ASP A 176 -25.01 -0.52 21.94
C ASP A 176 -25.40 0.92 21.64
N THR A 177 -24.49 1.88 21.89
CA THR A 177 -24.76 3.32 21.79
C THR A 177 -24.30 3.93 20.48
N VAL A 178 -23.62 3.17 19.61
CA VAL A 178 -23.19 3.67 18.30
C VAL A 178 -24.42 3.95 17.44
N SER A 179 -24.56 5.21 17.05
CA SER A 179 -25.63 5.68 16.16
C SER A 179 -25.41 5.24 14.71
N ASP A 180 -26.48 4.98 13.98
CA ASP A 180 -26.43 4.72 12.54
C ASP A 180 -26.00 5.95 11.71
N ASN A 181 -25.92 7.13 12.31
CA ASN A 181 -25.44 8.38 11.70
C ASN A 181 -24.06 8.79 12.25
N GLU A 182 -23.28 7.86 12.78
CA GLU A 182 -21.94 8.15 13.30
C GLU A 182 -20.99 8.59 12.17
N THR A 183 -20.40 9.77 12.30
CA THR A 183 -19.55 10.38 11.25
C THR A 183 -18.06 10.26 11.53
N ARG A 184 -17.66 9.90 12.75
CA ARG A 184 -16.26 9.75 13.15
C ARG A 184 -15.66 8.46 12.60
N ASN A 185 -14.34 8.44 12.52
CA ASN A 185 -13.61 7.19 12.33
C ASN A 185 -13.80 6.30 13.56
N LEU A 186 -13.98 5.00 13.34
CA LEU A 186 -14.28 4.05 14.41
C LEU A 186 -13.21 2.97 14.51
N ILE A 187 -12.69 2.74 15.71
CA ILE A 187 -11.92 1.54 16.03
C ILE A 187 -12.79 0.67 16.92
N VAL A 188 -13.25 -0.46 16.39
CA VAL A 188 -14.13 -1.39 17.09
C VAL A 188 -13.30 -2.53 17.65
N MET A 189 -13.33 -2.69 18.97
CA MET A 189 -12.65 -3.79 19.67
C MET A 189 -13.70 -4.77 20.20
N GLU A 190 -13.59 -6.05 19.86
CA GLU A 190 -14.53 -7.07 20.28
C GLU A 190 -13.81 -8.40 20.55
N ASN A 191 -14.27 -9.14 21.57
CA ASN A 191 -13.68 -10.42 21.91
C ASN A 191 -14.43 -11.63 21.36
N THR A 192 -15.63 -11.46 20.82
CA THR A 192 -16.35 -12.56 20.17
C THR A 192 -17.10 -12.07 18.94
N ALA A 193 -16.97 -12.80 17.84
CA ALA A 193 -17.70 -12.49 16.63
C ALA A 193 -19.19 -12.86 16.67
N SER A 194 -19.64 -13.52 17.73
CA SER A 194 -20.99 -14.08 17.82
C SER A 194 -22.05 -13.13 18.37
N SER A 195 -21.68 -11.89 18.73
CA SER A 195 -22.64 -10.92 19.23
C SER A 195 -23.49 -10.36 18.08
N PRO A 196 -24.82 -10.43 18.14
CA PRO A 196 -25.70 -9.79 17.15
C PRO A 196 -25.44 -8.29 16.97
N LYS A 197 -24.96 -7.66 18.04
CA LYS A 197 -24.60 -6.24 18.05
C LYS A 197 -23.35 -5.94 17.21
N PHE A 198 -22.48 -6.93 17.04
CA PHE A 198 -21.27 -6.84 16.24
C PHE A 198 -21.54 -6.98 14.74
N GLU A 199 -22.57 -7.72 14.34
CA GLU A 199 -22.91 -7.93 12.92
C GLU A 199 -23.10 -6.63 12.15
N LYS A 200 -23.60 -5.57 12.81
CA LYS A 200 -23.80 -4.26 12.17
C LYS A 200 -22.47 -3.69 11.62
N PHE A 201 -21.35 -3.94 12.29
CA PHE A 201 -20.02 -3.47 11.89
C PHE A 201 -19.45 -4.26 10.70
N LEU A 202 -19.87 -5.52 10.54
CA LEU A 202 -19.48 -6.37 9.40
C LEU A 202 -20.39 -6.25 8.18
N ARG A 203 -21.55 -5.58 8.31
CA ARG A 203 -22.54 -5.49 7.24
C ARG A 203 -21.92 -4.92 5.96
N GLY A 204 -22.01 -5.66 4.84
CA GLY A 204 -21.47 -5.27 3.55
C GLY A 204 -19.96 -5.58 3.37
N THR A 205 -19.33 -6.28 4.29
CA THR A 205 -18.02 -6.91 4.07
C THR A 205 -18.20 -8.32 3.48
N PRO A 206 -17.21 -8.86 2.78
CA PRO A 206 -17.23 -10.27 2.36
C PRO A 206 -16.89 -11.22 3.51
N TYR A 207 -16.68 -10.72 4.71
CA TYR A 207 -16.25 -11.46 5.87
C TYR A 207 -17.43 -11.74 6.81
N SER A 208 -17.53 -12.95 7.27
CA SER A 208 -18.45 -13.35 8.33
C SER A 208 -17.72 -14.28 9.31
N PHE A 209 -18.15 -14.28 10.55
CA PHE A 209 -17.54 -15.09 11.57
C PHE A 209 -18.57 -16.09 12.11
N THR A 210 -18.13 -17.34 12.28
CA THR A 210 -18.90 -18.38 12.98
C THR A 210 -18.02 -18.87 14.11
N GLY A 211 -18.27 -18.35 15.34
CA GLY A 211 -17.36 -18.53 16.45
C GLY A 211 -15.99 -17.92 16.14
N THR A 212 -14.93 -18.74 16.19
CA THR A 212 -13.55 -18.34 15.89
C THR A 212 -13.16 -18.43 14.44
N THR A 213 -14.05 -18.95 13.60
CA THR A 213 -13.76 -19.21 12.20
C THR A 213 -14.21 -18.05 11.33
N LEU A 214 -13.25 -17.46 10.62
CA LEU A 214 -13.51 -16.50 9.56
C LEU A 214 -14.00 -17.23 8.31
N ASN A 215 -15.17 -16.85 7.85
CA ASN A 215 -15.73 -17.30 6.57
C ASN A 215 -15.63 -16.15 5.58
N TYR A 216 -15.16 -16.45 4.37
CA TYR A 216 -15.09 -15.52 3.26
C TYR A 216 -16.15 -15.87 2.22
N SER A 217 -17.08 -14.95 1.97
CA SER A 217 -18.10 -15.09 0.94
C SER A 217 -17.73 -14.27 -0.28
N ARG A 218 -17.38 -14.94 -1.37
CA ARG A 218 -17.03 -14.32 -2.65
C ARG A 218 -18.29 -14.07 -3.47
N SER A 219 -18.58 -12.84 -3.85
CA SER A 219 -19.65 -12.56 -4.80
C SER A 219 -19.19 -12.92 -6.23
N SER A 220 -19.71 -13.99 -6.80
CA SER A 220 -19.23 -14.58 -8.06
C SER A 220 -19.57 -13.81 -9.34
N LEU A 221 -20.45 -12.80 -9.29
CA LEU A 221 -20.97 -12.13 -10.50
C LEU A 221 -20.03 -11.14 -11.19
N LEU A 222 -18.97 -10.67 -10.53
CA LEU A 222 -18.02 -9.68 -11.09
C LEU A 222 -16.62 -10.23 -11.33
N GLU A 223 -16.38 -11.50 -11.12
CA GLU A 223 -15.08 -12.16 -11.25
C GLU A 223 -14.40 -11.98 -12.63
N PRO A 224 -15.08 -12.23 -13.76
CA PRO A 224 -14.43 -12.12 -15.08
C PRO A 224 -13.97 -10.69 -15.38
N PHE A 225 -14.70 -9.68 -14.89
CA PHE A 225 -14.31 -8.28 -15.03
C PHE A 225 -13.15 -7.87 -14.10
N ARG A 226 -13.09 -8.45 -12.91
CA ARG A 226 -11.98 -8.22 -11.96
C ARG A 226 -10.67 -8.82 -12.44
N MET A 227 -10.69 -10.00 -13.08
CA MET A 227 -9.47 -10.59 -13.67
C MET A 227 -8.84 -9.68 -14.74
N LEU A 228 -9.66 -8.97 -15.52
CA LEU A 228 -9.17 -8.08 -16.57
C LEU A 228 -8.56 -6.77 -16.02
N THR A 229 -9.06 -6.28 -14.88
CA THR A 229 -8.54 -5.07 -14.22
C THR A 229 -7.38 -5.37 -13.28
N ARG A 230 -7.26 -6.58 -12.79
CA ARG A 230 -6.31 -7.04 -11.78
C ARG A 230 -4.90 -7.29 -12.30
N ALA A 231 -4.74 -7.52 -13.61
CA ALA A 231 -3.45 -7.85 -14.22
C ALA A 231 -2.41 -6.72 -14.12
N VAL A 232 -2.82 -5.51 -13.76
CA VAL A 232 -1.97 -4.32 -13.71
C VAL A 232 -1.71 -3.81 -12.31
N ASP A 233 -2.60 -4.11 -11.35
CA ASP A 233 -2.39 -3.75 -9.94
C ASP A 233 -1.29 -4.59 -9.26
N THR A 234 -0.84 -5.66 -9.92
CA THR A 234 0.04 -6.68 -9.33
C THR A 234 1.50 -6.25 -9.19
N GLU A 235 1.97 -5.27 -9.95
CA GLU A 235 3.38 -4.84 -9.87
C GLU A 235 3.66 -3.84 -8.73
N ALA A 236 2.65 -3.06 -8.32
CA ALA A 236 2.80 -2.09 -7.23
C ALA A 236 2.53 -2.66 -5.83
N GLU A 237 1.85 -3.80 -5.74
CA GLU A 237 1.33 -4.39 -4.50
C GLU A 237 1.79 -5.84 -4.28
N GLY A 238 2.95 -6.21 -4.79
CA GLY A 238 3.47 -7.57 -4.83
C GLY A 238 3.35 -8.35 -3.52
N GLY A 239 2.68 -9.47 -3.58
CA GLY A 239 2.81 -10.58 -2.63
C GLY A 239 1.60 -10.92 -1.76
N VAL A 240 0.62 -10.04 -1.57
CA VAL A 240 -0.51 -10.26 -0.66
C VAL A 240 -1.58 -11.20 -1.22
N GLU A 241 -1.67 -11.34 -2.53
CA GLU A 241 -2.76 -12.04 -3.20
C GLU A 241 -2.69 -13.58 -3.23
N LYS A 242 -1.48 -14.13 -3.14
CA LYS A 242 -1.30 -15.61 -3.23
C LYS A 242 -1.80 -16.37 -2.01
N SER A 243 -2.02 -15.69 -0.89
CA SER A 243 -2.30 -16.35 0.39
C SER A 243 -3.75 -16.80 0.59
N LEU A 244 -4.74 -16.15 -0.03
CA LEU A 244 -6.16 -16.55 0.15
C LEU A 244 -6.59 -17.76 -0.68
N GLN A 245 -5.99 -17.99 -1.83
CA GLN A 245 -6.30 -19.20 -2.60
C GLN A 245 -5.79 -20.48 -1.94
N SER A 246 -4.77 -20.35 -1.08
CA SER A 246 -4.24 -21.44 -0.28
C SER A 246 -4.95 -21.64 1.05
N ILE A 247 -5.78 -20.65 1.47
CA ILE A 247 -6.56 -20.75 2.69
C ILE A 247 -7.95 -21.20 2.29
N GLY A 248 -8.31 -22.38 2.73
CA GLY A 248 -9.66 -22.88 2.56
C GLY A 248 -10.71 -21.87 2.99
N ALA A 249 -11.94 -22.01 2.55
CA ALA A 249 -13.05 -21.08 2.78
C ALA A 249 -13.32 -20.71 4.25
N ALA A 250 -12.61 -21.31 5.19
CA ALA A 250 -12.72 -21.07 6.62
C ALA A 250 -11.34 -21.14 7.31
N THR A 251 -10.95 -20.07 8.00
CA THR A 251 -9.69 -20.01 8.77
C THR A 251 -9.99 -19.65 10.22
N SER A 252 -9.48 -20.47 11.15
CA SER A 252 -9.58 -20.19 12.59
C SER A 252 -8.58 -19.12 13.01
N MET A 253 -9.01 -18.16 13.85
CA MET A 253 -8.16 -17.16 14.46
C MET A 253 -7.23 -17.74 15.55
N GLY A 254 -7.54 -18.94 16.06
CA GLY A 254 -6.80 -19.57 17.17
C GLY A 254 -6.70 -18.64 18.38
N ASP A 255 -5.51 -18.63 19.01
CA ASP A 255 -5.22 -17.71 20.12
C ASP A 255 -4.86 -16.27 19.69
N GLY A 256 -4.98 -15.95 18.43
CA GLY A 256 -4.67 -14.65 17.86
C GLY A 256 -5.90 -13.80 17.67
N GLY A 257 -5.94 -13.09 16.53
CA GLY A 257 -7.06 -12.23 16.20
C GLY A 257 -7.05 -11.77 14.75
N ALA A 258 -8.02 -10.94 14.42
CA ALA A 258 -8.20 -10.35 13.10
C ALA A 258 -8.20 -8.82 13.19
N LEU A 259 -7.55 -8.19 12.20
CA LEU A 259 -7.67 -6.76 11.90
C LEU A 259 -8.40 -6.63 10.57
N ILE A 260 -9.46 -5.83 10.52
CA ILE A 260 -10.22 -5.57 9.30
C ILE A 260 -10.38 -4.06 9.16
N GLU A 261 -9.87 -3.50 8.08
CA GLU A 261 -10.08 -2.08 7.76
C GLU A 261 -11.07 -1.95 6.62
N ARG A 262 -12.02 -1.03 6.76
CA ARG A 262 -13.06 -0.78 5.76
C ARG A 262 -13.58 0.65 5.84
N ARG A 263 -14.31 1.07 4.81
CA ARG A 263 -15.13 2.28 4.92
C ARG A 263 -16.23 2.06 5.97
N SER A 264 -16.49 3.06 6.81
CA SER A 264 -17.56 2.99 7.79
C SER A 264 -18.92 2.72 7.10
N PRO A 265 -19.75 1.80 7.62
CA PRO A 265 -21.09 1.59 7.11
C PRO A 265 -22.06 2.75 7.48
N PHE A 266 -21.64 3.62 8.43
CA PHE A 266 -22.44 4.74 8.94
C PHE A 266 -22.14 6.06 8.23
N SER A 267 -20.94 6.21 7.63
CA SER A 267 -20.51 7.43 6.94
C SER A 267 -19.59 7.12 5.78
N SER A 268 -19.85 7.70 4.63
CA SER A 268 -18.99 7.54 3.44
C SER A 268 -17.61 8.20 3.57
N ASN A 269 -17.45 9.12 4.52
CA ASN A 269 -16.21 9.88 4.74
C ASN A 269 -15.39 9.36 5.91
N ALA A 270 -15.84 8.30 6.58
CA ALA A 270 -15.19 7.73 7.73
C ALA A 270 -14.64 6.32 7.44
N THR A 271 -13.57 5.98 8.11
CA THR A 271 -12.95 4.65 8.10
C THR A 271 -13.30 3.92 9.40
N MET A 272 -13.42 2.62 9.28
CA MET A 272 -13.62 1.73 10.42
C MET A 272 -12.52 0.66 10.43
N LEU A 273 -11.87 0.51 11.57
CA LEU A 273 -10.99 -0.59 11.91
C LEU A 273 -11.71 -1.51 12.89
N ILE A 274 -11.73 -2.78 12.61
CA ILE A 274 -12.28 -3.80 13.48
C ILE A 274 -11.11 -4.65 13.99
N MET A 275 -10.97 -4.71 15.30
CA MET A 275 -10.03 -5.57 16.01
C MET A 275 -10.83 -6.65 16.71
N LEU A 276 -10.66 -7.87 16.27
CA LEU A 276 -11.46 -9.00 16.72
C LEU A 276 -10.55 -10.11 17.25
N SER A 277 -10.90 -10.67 18.39
CA SER A 277 -10.25 -11.85 18.94
C SER A 277 -11.26 -12.68 19.74
N GLU A 278 -10.97 -13.95 19.93
CA GLU A 278 -11.76 -14.83 20.79
C GLU A 278 -11.57 -14.52 22.29
N ASN A 279 -10.38 -14.02 22.63
CA ASN A 279 -10.03 -13.71 24.00
C ASN A 279 -9.29 -12.37 24.11
N PRO A 280 -9.26 -11.74 25.30
CA PRO A 280 -8.57 -10.46 25.49
C PRO A 280 -7.06 -10.51 25.18
N GLN A 281 -6.39 -11.62 25.46
CA GLN A 281 -4.96 -11.82 25.18
C GLN A 281 -4.67 -11.78 23.67
N GLY A 282 -5.63 -12.19 22.83
CA GLY A 282 -5.51 -12.08 21.39
C GLY A 282 -5.54 -10.62 20.93
N LEU A 283 -6.33 -9.74 21.56
CA LEU A 283 -6.33 -8.31 21.27
C LEU A 283 -5.00 -7.65 21.65
N GLU A 284 -4.46 -7.97 22.85
CA GLU A 284 -3.12 -7.52 23.24
C GLU A 284 -2.06 -7.98 22.23
N ARG A 285 -2.14 -9.24 21.78
CA ARG A 285 -1.23 -9.78 20.76
C ARG A 285 -1.35 -9.05 19.42
N LEU A 286 -2.55 -8.63 19.00
CA LEU A 286 -2.71 -7.80 17.81
C LEU A 286 -1.96 -6.47 17.96
N VAL A 287 -2.10 -5.79 19.11
CA VAL A 287 -1.39 -4.53 19.37
C VAL A 287 0.13 -4.74 19.41
N GLN A 288 0.60 -5.82 20.06
CA GLN A 288 2.03 -6.16 20.08
C GLN A 288 2.56 -6.46 18.67
N THR A 289 1.79 -7.18 17.84
CA THR A 289 2.16 -7.48 16.46
C THR A 289 2.32 -6.21 15.61
N MET A 290 1.51 -5.18 15.86
CA MET A 290 1.63 -3.88 15.19
C MET A 290 2.82 -3.07 15.69
N ARG A 291 3.26 -3.26 16.94
CA ARG A 291 4.40 -2.55 17.53
C ARG A 291 5.76 -3.19 17.27
N ASP A 292 5.80 -4.49 16.97
CA ASP A 292 7.05 -5.20 16.71
C ASP A 292 7.59 -4.90 15.31
N PRO A 293 8.79 -4.29 15.18
CA PRO A 293 9.38 -3.96 13.88
C PRO A 293 9.57 -5.16 12.94
N LYS A 294 9.59 -6.40 13.47
CA LYS A 294 9.72 -7.62 12.65
C LYS A 294 8.42 -8.05 12.01
N THR A 295 7.30 -7.78 12.66
CA THR A 295 5.96 -8.21 12.22
C THR A 295 5.16 -7.09 11.58
N GLN A 296 5.37 -5.85 11.98
CA GLN A 296 4.71 -4.66 11.46
C GLN A 296 4.73 -4.56 9.92
N PRO A 297 5.86 -4.79 9.20
CA PRO A 297 5.89 -4.71 7.74
C PRO A 297 5.01 -5.76 7.03
N ARG A 298 4.59 -6.81 7.75
CA ARG A 298 3.71 -7.85 7.22
C ARG A 298 2.23 -7.50 7.34
N ILE A 299 1.89 -6.42 8.06
CA ILE A 299 0.52 -5.93 8.24
C ILE A 299 0.18 -5.04 7.06
N GLN A 300 -0.61 -5.57 6.10
CA GLN A 300 -0.99 -4.90 4.86
C GLN A 300 -2.40 -5.35 4.42
N GLY A 301 -2.98 -4.63 3.45
CA GLY A 301 -4.29 -5.02 2.91
C GLY A 301 -5.46 -4.60 3.78
N ASP A 302 -6.61 -5.24 3.58
CA ASP A 302 -7.86 -4.93 4.27
C ASP A 302 -8.19 -5.90 5.41
N LEU A 303 -7.57 -7.08 5.40
CA LEU A 303 -7.69 -8.10 6.44
C LEU A 303 -6.31 -8.63 6.80
N VAL A 304 -6.02 -8.66 8.09
CA VAL A 304 -4.86 -9.36 8.66
C VAL A 304 -5.35 -10.34 9.71
N LEU A 305 -4.93 -11.59 9.57
CA LEU A 305 -5.13 -12.63 10.58
C LEU A 305 -3.79 -12.91 11.24
N VAL A 306 -3.80 -12.89 12.56
CA VAL A 306 -2.65 -13.26 13.39
C VAL A 306 -2.99 -14.55 14.14
N ASN A 307 -2.20 -15.59 13.92
CA ASN A 307 -2.32 -16.85 14.65
C ASN A 307 -0.94 -17.31 15.10
N GLY A 308 -0.64 -17.10 16.38
CA GLY A 308 0.71 -17.32 16.93
C GLY A 308 1.75 -16.43 16.22
N THR A 309 2.70 -17.05 15.53
CA THR A 309 3.74 -16.36 14.71
C THR A 309 3.36 -16.18 13.26
N GLN A 310 2.24 -16.76 12.84
CA GLN A 310 1.77 -16.65 11.47
C GLN A 310 0.94 -15.38 11.29
N ILE A 311 1.30 -14.58 10.32
CA ILE A 311 0.57 -13.38 9.92
C ILE A 311 0.16 -13.57 8.47
N LEU A 312 -1.14 -13.52 8.25
CA LEU A 312 -1.77 -13.62 6.96
C LEU A 312 -2.42 -12.30 6.63
N ALA A 313 -1.98 -11.66 5.58
CA ALA A 313 -2.52 -10.41 5.09
C ALA A 313 -3.19 -10.60 3.73
N THR A 314 -4.35 -9.96 3.53
CA THR A 314 -5.11 -10.10 2.28
C THR A 314 -5.77 -8.78 1.88
N ARG A 315 -6.13 -8.66 0.59
CA ARG A 315 -6.90 -7.53 0.07
C ARG A 315 -8.05 -8.05 -0.78
N ASN A 316 -9.26 -7.87 -0.30
CA ASN A 316 -10.47 -8.38 -0.94
C ASN A 316 -11.56 -7.32 -1.13
N MET A 317 -11.53 -6.26 -0.32
CA MET A 317 -12.53 -5.20 -0.40
C MET A 317 -12.14 -4.13 -1.46
N PRO A 318 -13.15 -3.47 -2.06
CA PRO A 318 -12.89 -2.37 -2.98
C PRO A 318 -12.19 -1.20 -2.26
N SER A 319 -11.19 -0.64 -2.91
CA SER A 319 -10.50 0.54 -2.40
C SER A 319 -11.39 1.79 -2.50
N TYR A 320 -11.19 2.72 -1.56
CA TYR A 320 -11.82 4.04 -1.56
C TYR A 320 -10.79 5.13 -1.28
N ALA A 321 -11.05 6.31 -1.84
CA ALA A 321 -10.18 7.46 -1.71
C ALA A 321 -10.36 8.15 -0.36
N VAL A 322 -9.24 8.58 0.24
CA VAL A 322 -9.19 9.42 1.44
C VAL A 322 -8.25 10.58 1.19
N GLY A 323 -8.68 11.79 1.58
CA GLY A 323 -7.93 13.02 1.33
C GLY A 323 -8.40 13.78 0.09
N SER A 324 -7.61 14.77 -0.34
CA SER A 324 -7.93 15.64 -1.47
C SER A 324 -6.85 15.58 -2.53
N LEU A 325 -7.27 15.47 -3.78
CA LEU A 325 -6.39 15.53 -4.94
C LEU A 325 -6.86 16.65 -5.87
N PRO A 326 -5.96 17.52 -6.37
CA PRO A 326 -6.31 18.52 -7.37
C PRO A 326 -6.92 17.87 -8.62
N PHE A 327 -7.92 18.51 -9.21
CA PHE A 327 -8.73 17.93 -10.29
C PHE A 327 -7.91 17.57 -11.54
N TRP A 328 -6.80 18.24 -11.81
CA TRP A 328 -5.92 17.94 -12.96
C TRP A 328 -5.17 16.61 -12.83
N PHE A 329 -5.10 16.02 -11.62
CA PHE A 329 -4.54 14.68 -11.42
C PHE A 329 -5.58 13.56 -11.53
N TRP A 330 -6.88 13.90 -11.59
CA TRP A 330 -7.94 12.90 -11.76
C TRP A 330 -7.78 12.06 -13.03
N PRO A 331 -7.39 12.64 -14.20
CA PRO A 331 -7.11 11.84 -15.38
C PRO A 331 -5.99 10.81 -15.15
N ASP A 332 -4.88 11.22 -14.53
CA ASP A 332 -3.76 10.33 -14.23
C ASP A 332 -4.18 9.19 -13.29
N LEU A 333 -4.94 9.52 -12.23
CA LEU A 333 -5.47 8.56 -11.31
C LEU A 333 -6.46 7.59 -11.97
N TYR A 334 -7.36 8.12 -12.81
CA TYR A 334 -8.41 7.32 -13.44
C TYR A 334 -7.87 6.44 -14.56
N LEU A 335 -6.86 6.91 -15.27
CA LEU A 335 -6.23 6.21 -16.40
C LEU A 335 -5.07 5.32 -15.93
N GLY A 336 -4.29 5.78 -14.94
CA GLY A 336 -3.12 5.06 -14.45
C GLY A 336 -3.46 3.70 -13.83
N ASP A 337 -4.58 3.61 -13.11
CA ASP A 337 -5.00 2.37 -12.47
C ASP A 337 -5.61 1.34 -13.42
N HIS A 338 -5.95 1.75 -14.66
CA HIS A 338 -6.67 0.89 -15.58
C HIS A 338 -6.20 1.11 -17.02
N PRO A 339 -5.10 0.47 -17.47
CA PRO A 339 -4.59 0.61 -18.85
C PRO A 339 -5.62 0.26 -19.91
N PHE A 340 -6.58 -0.61 -19.58
CA PHE A 340 -7.70 -0.93 -20.47
C PHE A 340 -8.58 0.29 -20.79
N ARG A 341 -8.73 1.23 -19.83
CA ARG A 341 -9.47 2.50 -20.07
C ARG A 341 -8.72 3.40 -21.05
N VAL A 342 -7.39 3.42 -20.98
CA VAL A 342 -6.55 4.17 -21.92
C VAL A 342 -6.73 3.61 -23.34
N ILE A 343 -6.67 2.30 -23.49
CA ILE A 343 -6.90 1.62 -24.78
C ILE A 343 -8.30 1.93 -25.31
N LEU A 344 -9.32 1.81 -24.47
CA LEU A 344 -10.72 2.11 -24.83
C LEU A 344 -10.89 3.57 -25.29
N LEU A 345 -10.32 4.52 -24.56
CA LEU A 345 -10.35 5.94 -24.93
C LEU A 345 -9.60 6.21 -26.23
N ALA A 346 -8.46 5.55 -26.45
CA ALA A 346 -7.72 5.64 -27.69
C ALA A 346 -8.55 5.12 -28.87
N VAL A 347 -9.20 3.97 -28.74
CA VAL A 347 -10.08 3.40 -29.77
C VAL A 347 -11.26 4.33 -30.08
N ILE A 348 -11.90 4.88 -29.05
CA ILE A 348 -13.00 5.85 -29.21
C ILE A 348 -12.48 7.11 -29.91
N GLY A 349 -11.32 7.63 -29.52
CA GLY A 349 -10.70 8.80 -30.13
C GLY A 349 -10.40 8.62 -31.61
N VAL A 350 -9.80 7.47 -31.97
CA VAL A 350 -9.56 7.09 -33.38
C VAL A 350 -10.88 6.97 -34.16
N GLY A 351 -11.88 6.30 -33.58
CA GLY A 351 -13.20 6.15 -34.21
C GLY A 351 -13.88 7.49 -34.47
N LEU A 352 -13.85 8.42 -33.51
CA LEU A 352 -14.37 9.78 -33.69
C LEU A 352 -13.57 10.56 -34.74
N GLY A 353 -12.24 10.44 -34.74
CA GLY A 353 -11.39 11.05 -35.76
C GLY A 353 -11.72 10.59 -37.19
N VAL A 354 -11.90 9.29 -37.35
CA VAL A 354 -12.33 8.71 -38.65
C VAL A 354 -13.72 9.22 -39.05
N LEU A 355 -14.67 9.29 -38.14
CA LEU A 355 -16.01 9.81 -38.40
C LEU A 355 -16.00 11.28 -38.81
N ILE A 356 -15.23 12.12 -38.12
CA ILE A 356 -15.07 13.53 -38.45
C ILE A 356 -14.44 13.67 -39.83
N LEU A 357 -13.36 12.94 -40.12
CA LEU A 357 -12.69 12.96 -41.41
C LEU A 357 -13.64 12.52 -42.53
N PHE A 358 -14.39 11.45 -42.33
CA PHE A 358 -15.41 10.99 -43.27
C PHE A 358 -16.49 12.05 -43.54
N ARG A 359 -16.97 12.72 -42.50
CA ARG A 359 -17.94 13.81 -42.63
C ARG A 359 -17.37 15.00 -43.40
N VAL A 360 -16.14 15.40 -43.11
CA VAL A 360 -15.47 16.49 -43.82
C VAL A 360 -15.27 16.15 -45.29
N LEU A 361 -14.77 14.96 -45.60
CA LEU A 361 -14.55 14.50 -46.97
C LEU A 361 -15.86 14.41 -47.79
N THR A 362 -16.92 13.87 -47.20
CA THR A 362 -18.22 13.77 -47.83
C THR A 362 -18.87 15.15 -48.10
N THR A 363 -18.72 16.09 -47.19
CA THR A 363 -19.19 17.48 -47.39
C THR A 363 -18.39 18.20 -48.45
N HIS A 364 -17.07 18.04 -48.49
CA HIS A 364 -16.23 18.58 -49.57
C HIS A 364 -16.53 17.94 -50.93
N ALA A 365 -16.70 16.62 -51.00
CA ALA A 365 -17.08 15.94 -52.24
C ALA A 365 -18.44 16.41 -52.77
N ARG A 366 -19.43 16.60 -51.89
CA ARG A 366 -20.76 17.13 -52.28
C ARG A 366 -20.70 18.57 -52.79
N ARG A 367 -19.91 19.43 -52.17
CA ARG A 367 -19.71 20.83 -52.63
C ARG A 367 -19.07 20.86 -54.03
N ARG A 368 -18.02 20.10 -54.27
CA ARG A 368 -17.37 19.99 -55.59
C ARG A 368 -18.33 19.44 -56.66
N ALA A 369 -19.15 18.45 -56.33
CA ALA A 369 -20.15 17.93 -57.26
C ALA A 369 -21.23 18.95 -57.62
N GLN A 370 -21.61 19.82 -56.66
CA GLN A 370 -22.58 20.91 -56.88
C GLN A 370 -21.99 22.03 -57.77
N GLU A 371 -20.70 22.38 -57.58
CA GLU A 371 -19.99 23.36 -58.41
C GLU A 371 -19.90 22.89 -59.86
N LEU A 372 -19.54 21.63 -60.10
CA LEU A 372 -19.49 21.03 -61.46
C LEU A 372 -20.83 20.94 -62.15
N HIS A 373 -21.95 20.93 -61.42
CA HIS A 373 -23.30 20.95 -62.00
C HIS A 373 -23.82 22.37 -62.26
N ARG A 374 -23.22 23.38 -61.68
CA ARG A 374 -23.60 24.78 -61.86
C ARG A 374 -22.92 25.44 -63.05
N ASP A 375 -21.81 24.87 -63.49
CA ASP A 375 -21.01 25.34 -64.64
C ASP A 375 -21.39 24.63 -66.00
N LYS A 376 -22.47 23.85 -66.00
CA LYS A 376 -23.13 23.29 -67.17
C LYS A 376 -24.48 23.94 -67.39
#